data_3ae02bda9cf337ec113bdcfd9f34999f
#
_entry.id   3ae02bda9cf337ec113bdcfd9f34999f
#
_cell.length_a   1.000
_cell.length_b   1.000
_cell.length_c   1.000
_cell.angle_alpha   90.00
_cell.angle_beta   90.00
_cell.angle_gamma   90.00
#
_symmetry.space_group_name_H-M   'P 1'
#
loop_
_entity.id
_entity.type
_entity.pdbx_description
1 polymer ?
#
loop_
_entity_poly.entity_id
_entity_poly.type
_entity_poly.pdbx_seq_one_letter_code
_entity_poly.pdbx_strand_id
1 'polypeptide(L)'
;MRQYLELLKLRNAQILIFSAFPARLAYGTVGLSLFFKAEQTTNSIAIAGFAIGMNSIAGSLTAGARGAFIDRYGQKWPLRILVPLYSLMLIMLSFAESKHQILLVALLLGISAPPINLSVRPLWKIAVDKSKLRTAYAIDTSVMSTTGIFGPIIATWISLTWDAEISLQLCAALMLSGGLALSFSKLSRQWQPEKKDEKALPMYRIRALQLLALEGAFLGIGWGAFDIGIPAFTTQENVQSRTAIILGIAGLFNVFGGLFAGTISKRISPIKGFIRTYRFWMLSCLPLAFVYPDWSMMAIAALIGFLGGIQMVFYWEVSEAIRPKGTAVQTLGWLW
;
A
#
# COMPACT_ATOMS: atom_id res chain seq x y z
N MET A 1 22.99 -6.44 6.45
CA MET A 1 23.30 -5.06 6.01
C MET A 1 24.00 -5.05 4.64
N ARG A 2 25.09 -5.79 4.40
CA ARG A 2 25.83 -5.77 3.13
C ARG A 2 24.97 -6.05 1.90
N GLN A 3 24.10 -7.05 1.93
CA GLN A 3 23.21 -7.40 0.81
C GLN A 3 22.22 -6.27 0.42
N TYR A 4 21.78 -5.43 1.36
CA TYR A 4 20.95 -4.25 1.09
C TYR A 4 21.74 -3.17 0.36
N LEU A 5 22.96 -2.88 0.83
CA LEU A 5 23.85 -1.92 0.19
C LEU A 5 24.23 -2.36 -1.24
N GLU A 6 24.50 -3.65 -1.43
CA GLU A 6 24.77 -4.22 -2.76
C GLU A 6 23.56 -4.07 -3.69
N LEU A 7 22.35 -4.31 -3.18
CA LEU A 7 21.14 -4.16 -3.97
C LEU A 7 20.87 -2.68 -4.31
N LEU A 8 21.00 -1.77 -3.36
CA LEU A 8 20.81 -0.33 -3.56
C LEU A 8 21.84 0.30 -4.52
N LYS A 9 23.00 -0.33 -4.73
CA LYS A 9 23.97 0.07 -5.76
C LYS A 9 23.56 -0.31 -7.18
N LEU A 10 22.61 -1.23 -7.34
CA LEU A 10 22.14 -1.63 -8.67
C LEU A 10 21.31 -0.52 -9.31
N ARG A 11 21.73 -0.03 -10.47
CA ARG A 11 21.06 1.05 -11.21
C ARG A 11 19.56 0.77 -11.44
N ASN A 12 19.21 -0.48 -11.77
CA ASN A 12 17.82 -0.87 -11.96
C ASN A 12 16.99 -0.78 -10.68
N ALA A 13 17.55 -1.14 -9.52
CA ALA A 13 16.89 -1.00 -8.23
C ALA A 13 16.65 0.48 -7.87
N GLN A 14 17.67 1.32 -8.09
CA GLN A 14 17.55 2.76 -7.88
C GLN A 14 16.46 3.38 -8.77
N ILE A 15 16.47 3.09 -10.08
CA ILE A 15 15.45 3.57 -11.00
C ILE A 15 14.06 3.18 -10.51
N LEU A 16 13.88 1.93 -10.08
CA LEU A 16 12.57 1.43 -9.64
C LEU A 16 12.09 2.11 -8.36
N ILE A 17 12.98 2.26 -7.37
CA ILE A 17 12.66 2.92 -6.10
C ILE A 17 12.33 4.40 -6.33
N PHE A 18 13.23 5.15 -6.97
CA PHE A 18 13.07 6.60 -7.11
C PHE A 18 11.97 7.01 -8.09
N SER A 19 11.72 6.23 -9.16
CA SER A 19 10.61 6.52 -10.07
C SER A 19 9.24 6.27 -9.44
N ALA A 20 9.09 5.24 -8.60
CA ALA A 20 7.81 4.91 -7.99
C ALA A 20 7.53 5.70 -6.68
N PHE A 21 8.57 6.18 -6.01
CA PHE A 21 8.45 6.79 -4.68
C PHE A 21 7.47 7.98 -4.62
N PRO A 22 7.54 8.98 -5.52
CA PRO A 22 6.60 10.10 -5.46
C PRO A 22 5.14 9.67 -5.61
N ALA A 23 4.83 8.76 -6.54
CA ALA A 23 3.47 8.26 -6.73
C ALA A 23 2.97 7.43 -5.53
N ARG A 24 3.86 6.70 -4.87
CA ARG A 24 3.56 5.99 -3.61
C ARG A 24 3.30 6.96 -2.46
N LEU A 25 4.08 8.03 -2.38
CA LEU A 25 3.86 9.07 -1.38
C LEU A 25 2.51 9.76 -1.61
N ALA A 26 2.13 10.03 -2.86
CA ALA A 26 0.79 10.53 -3.18
C ALA A 26 -0.30 9.61 -2.64
N TYR A 27 -0.18 8.28 -2.78
CA TYR A 27 -1.14 7.34 -2.21
C TYR A 27 -1.20 7.37 -0.67
N GLY A 28 -0.06 7.57 0.00
CA GLY A 28 -0.03 7.75 1.44
C GLY A 28 -0.67 9.06 1.92
N THR A 29 -0.71 10.07 1.06
CA THR A 29 -1.18 11.43 1.37
C THR A 29 -2.65 11.63 1.01
N VAL A 30 -3.13 11.05 -0.11
CA VAL A 30 -4.43 11.35 -0.72
C VAL A 30 -5.62 11.11 0.19
N GLY A 31 -5.59 10.08 1.05
CA GLY A 31 -6.73 9.74 1.91
C GLY A 31 -7.09 10.88 2.87
N LEU A 32 -6.10 11.41 3.59
CA LEU A 32 -6.32 12.54 4.50
C LEU A 32 -6.52 13.87 3.76
N SER A 33 -5.87 14.08 2.61
CA SER A 33 -6.14 15.27 1.80
C SER A 33 -7.58 15.33 1.31
N LEU A 34 -8.15 14.19 0.88
CA LEU A 34 -9.57 14.05 0.54
C LEU A 34 -10.47 14.31 1.76
N PHE A 35 -10.08 13.76 2.93
CA PHE A 35 -10.82 13.98 4.17
C PHE A 35 -10.92 15.47 4.48
N PHE A 36 -9.80 16.17 4.57
CA PHE A 36 -9.78 17.59 4.90
C PHE A 36 -10.49 18.44 3.86
N LYS A 37 -10.34 18.15 2.56
CA LYS A 37 -11.09 18.87 1.51
C LYS A 37 -12.60 18.69 1.67
N ALA A 38 -13.05 17.47 1.91
CA ALA A 38 -14.48 17.19 2.08
C ALA A 38 -15.04 17.84 3.37
N GLU A 39 -14.29 17.78 4.47
CA GLU A 39 -14.66 18.38 5.73
C GLU A 39 -14.70 19.91 5.64
N GLN A 40 -13.66 20.55 5.10
CA GLN A 40 -13.58 22.01 4.92
C GLN A 40 -14.69 22.54 4.00
N THR A 41 -15.02 21.80 2.92
CA THR A 41 -16.06 22.26 1.97
C THR A 41 -17.48 22.03 2.50
N THR A 42 -17.72 20.97 3.27
CA THR A 42 -19.08 20.57 3.67
C THR A 42 -19.40 20.79 5.15
N ASN A 43 -18.40 21.14 5.95
CA ASN A 43 -18.45 21.19 7.41
C ASN A 43 -19.02 19.89 8.02
N SER A 44 -18.75 18.73 7.41
CA SER A 44 -19.30 17.44 7.82
C SER A 44 -18.25 16.33 7.78
N ILE A 45 -17.87 15.85 8.94
CA ILE A 45 -17.00 14.67 9.13
C ILE A 45 -17.63 13.42 8.50
N ALA A 46 -18.96 13.30 8.58
CA ALA A 46 -19.68 12.17 8.00
C ALA A 46 -19.53 12.12 6.46
N ILE A 47 -19.63 13.26 5.78
CA ILE A 47 -19.43 13.36 4.33
C ILE A 47 -17.96 13.10 3.98
N ALA A 48 -17.01 13.59 4.77
CA ALA A 48 -15.59 13.32 4.60
C ALA A 48 -15.27 11.81 4.70
N GLY A 49 -15.79 11.15 5.71
CA GLY A 49 -15.66 9.69 5.87
C GLY A 49 -16.32 8.93 4.73
N PHE A 50 -17.50 9.36 4.28
CA PHE A 50 -18.20 8.74 3.15
C PHE A 50 -17.44 8.90 1.83
N ALA A 51 -16.82 10.06 1.57
CA ALA A 51 -15.98 10.29 0.39
C ALA A 51 -14.77 9.35 0.35
N ILE A 52 -14.07 9.16 1.49
CA ILE A 52 -12.97 8.20 1.61
C ILE A 52 -13.49 6.77 1.37
N GLY A 53 -14.63 6.41 1.98
CA GLY A 53 -15.24 5.10 1.79
C GLY A 53 -15.57 4.81 0.32
N MET A 54 -16.20 5.76 -0.38
CA MET A 54 -16.49 5.65 -1.82
C MET A 54 -15.22 5.48 -2.65
N ASN A 55 -14.18 6.28 -2.40
CA ASN A 55 -12.90 6.18 -3.09
C ASN A 55 -12.26 4.79 -2.86
N SER A 56 -12.24 4.31 -1.62
CA SER A 56 -11.63 3.02 -1.26
C SER A 56 -12.38 1.83 -1.86
N ILE A 57 -13.72 1.82 -1.76
CA ILE A 57 -14.58 0.76 -2.32
C ILE A 57 -14.44 0.73 -3.85
N ALA A 58 -14.55 1.88 -4.52
CA ALA A 58 -14.40 1.97 -5.97
C ALA A 58 -13.00 1.53 -6.42
N GLY A 59 -11.98 1.93 -5.67
CA GLY A 59 -10.59 1.52 -5.89
C GLY A 59 -10.40 0.01 -5.79
N SER A 60 -10.92 -0.62 -4.73
CA SER A 60 -10.79 -2.06 -4.49
C SER A 60 -11.58 -2.88 -5.52
N LEU A 61 -12.84 -2.51 -5.80
CA LEU A 61 -13.67 -3.22 -6.78
C LEU A 61 -13.08 -3.20 -8.19
N THR A 62 -12.39 -2.14 -8.57
CA THR A 62 -11.79 -1.99 -9.90
C THR A 62 -10.32 -2.42 -9.98
N ALA A 63 -9.68 -2.72 -8.86
CA ALA A 63 -8.25 -3.05 -8.80
C ALA A 63 -7.88 -4.26 -9.67
N GLY A 64 -8.67 -5.34 -9.62
CA GLY A 64 -8.48 -6.52 -10.43
C GLY A 64 -8.60 -6.24 -11.94
N ALA A 65 -9.57 -5.42 -12.35
CA ALA A 65 -9.74 -5.03 -13.76
C ALA A 65 -8.57 -4.17 -14.26
N ARG A 66 -8.11 -3.21 -13.46
CA ARG A 66 -6.94 -2.38 -13.78
C ARG A 66 -5.65 -3.21 -13.84
N GLY A 67 -5.53 -4.21 -12.95
CA GLY A 67 -4.44 -5.18 -13.00
C GLY A 67 -4.47 -6.01 -14.28
N ALA A 68 -5.65 -6.52 -14.68
CA ALA A 68 -5.84 -7.26 -15.93
C ALA A 68 -5.52 -6.41 -17.17
N PHE A 69 -5.81 -5.11 -17.12
CA PHE A 69 -5.46 -4.19 -18.19
C PHE A 69 -3.94 -4.10 -18.39
N ILE A 70 -3.17 -4.06 -17.29
CA ILE A 70 -1.70 -4.09 -17.33
C ILE A 70 -1.19 -5.47 -17.81
N ASP A 71 -1.74 -6.55 -17.27
CA ASP A 71 -1.33 -7.91 -17.63
C ASP A 71 -1.63 -8.26 -19.11
N ARG A 72 -2.59 -7.55 -19.74
CA ARG A 72 -2.92 -7.73 -21.16
C ARG A 72 -2.09 -6.86 -22.12
N TYR A 73 -1.87 -5.59 -21.77
CA TYR A 73 -1.30 -4.59 -22.67
C TYR A 73 0.10 -4.14 -22.27
N GLY A 74 0.68 -4.70 -21.20
CA GLY A 74 1.93 -4.25 -20.63
C GLY A 74 1.74 -3.01 -19.74
N GLN A 75 2.79 -2.59 -19.06
CA GLN A 75 2.71 -1.47 -18.12
C GLN A 75 2.69 -0.09 -18.79
N LYS A 76 3.34 0.00 -19.95
CA LYS A 76 3.61 1.27 -20.65
C LYS A 76 2.35 2.12 -20.89
N TRP A 77 1.38 1.57 -21.63
CA TRP A 77 0.21 2.31 -22.04
C TRP A 77 -0.84 2.48 -20.92
N PRO A 78 -1.19 1.44 -20.13
CA PRO A 78 -2.12 1.61 -19.04
C PRO A 78 -1.66 2.66 -18.02
N LEU A 79 -0.38 2.69 -17.64
CA LEU A 79 0.12 3.70 -16.70
C LEU A 79 0.11 5.11 -17.31
N ARG A 80 0.44 5.27 -18.61
CA ARG A 80 0.39 6.57 -19.30
C ARG A 80 -1.02 7.14 -19.46
N ILE A 81 -2.05 6.30 -19.36
CA ILE A 81 -3.45 6.71 -19.39
C ILE A 81 -3.96 6.97 -17.97
N LEU A 82 -3.78 5.98 -17.07
CA LEU A 82 -4.35 6.06 -15.72
C LEU A 82 -3.67 7.10 -14.83
N VAL A 83 -2.35 7.31 -14.97
CA VAL A 83 -1.64 8.29 -14.15
C VAL A 83 -2.10 9.72 -14.41
N PRO A 84 -2.13 10.23 -15.66
CA PRO A 84 -2.66 11.57 -15.93
C PRO A 84 -4.15 11.69 -15.58
N LEU A 85 -4.96 10.65 -15.85
CA LEU A 85 -6.38 10.64 -15.50
C LEU A 85 -6.59 10.80 -14.00
N TYR A 86 -5.87 10.01 -13.19
CA TYR A 86 -5.94 10.10 -11.73
C TYR A 86 -5.47 11.46 -11.21
N SER A 87 -4.36 11.98 -11.77
CA SER A 87 -3.87 13.31 -11.41
C SER A 87 -4.86 14.41 -11.78
N LEU A 88 -5.56 14.28 -12.92
CA LEU A 88 -6.64 15.18 -13.31
C LEU A 88 -7.80 15.12 -12.30
N MET A 89 -8.20 13.91 -11.87
CA MET A 89 -9.25 13.75 -10.84
C MET A 89 -8.84 14.42 -9.52
N LEU A 90 -7.56 14.33 -9.12
CA LEU A 90 -7.05 15.04 -7.92
C LEU A 90 -7.13 16.56 -8.07
N ILE A 91 -6.80 17.10 -9.24
CA ILE A 91 -6.95 18.53 -9.54
C ILE A 91 -8.44 18.92 -9.55
N MET A 92 -9.32 18.13 -10.18
CA MET A 92 -10.75 18.41 -10.14
C MET A 92 -11.31 18.36 -8.72
N LEU A 93 -10.83 17.45 -7.89
CA LEU A 93 -11.22 17.35 -6.48
C LEU A 93 -10.76 18.58 -5.69
N SER A 94 -9.57 19.14 -5.98
CA SER A 94 -9.08 20.33 -5.30
C SER A 94 -9.99 21.54 -5.52
N PHE A 95 -10.62 21.65 -6.67
CA PHE A 95 -11.57 22.72 -7.02
C PHE A 95 -13.05 22.38 -6.77
N ALA A 96 -13.36 21.24 -6.12
CA ALA A 96 -14.73 20.88 -5.83
C ALA A 96 -15.31 21.77 -4.70
N GLU A 97 -16.47 22.40 -4.95
CA GLU A 97 -17.12 23.33 -4.03
C GLU A 97 -18.42 22.78 -3.43
N SER A 98 -18.86 21.61 -3.87
CA SER A 98 -20.10 21.01 -3.35
C SER A 98 -19.92 19.53 -2.97
N LYS A 99 -20.75 19.07 -2.03
CA LYS A 99 -20.74 17.67 -1.59
C LYS A 99 -20.91 16.68 -2.75
N HIS A 100 -21.74 17.01 -3.74
CA HIS A 100 -21.99 16.12 -4.88
C HIS A 100 -20.77 16.00 -5.79
N GLN A 101 -20.07 17.12 -6.02
CA GLN A 101 -18.81 17.13 -6.78
C GLN A 101 -17.75 16.31 -6.05
N ILE A 102 -17.58 16.50 -4.74
CA ILE A 102 -16.62 15.77 -3.93
C ILE A 102 -16.89 14.26 -4.00
N LEU A 103 -18.13 13.82 -3.78
CA LEU A 103 -18.48 12.41 -3.78
C LEU A 103 -18.30 11.79 -5.17
N LEU A 104 -18.76 12.48 -6.22
CA LEU A 104 -18.61 12.01 -7.60
C LEU A 104 -17.12 11.88 -7.99
N VAL A 105 -16.32 12.92 -7.71
CA VAL A 105 -14.91 12.90 -8.06
C VAL A 105 -14.14 11.88 -7.20
N ALA A 106 -14.48 11.72 -5.91
CA ALA A 106 -13.90 10.67 -5.06
C ALA A 106 -14.17 9.25 -5.61
N LEU A 107 -15.39 8.99 -6.11
CA LEU A 107 -15.72 7.73 -6.77
C LEU A 107 -14.86 7.53 -8.03
N LEU A 108 -14.79 8.53 -8.91
CA LEU A 108 -14.01 8.48 -10.15
C LEU A 108 -12.52 8.36 -9.88
N LEU A 109 -12.03 8.99 -8.82
CA LEU A 109 -10.65 8.89 -8.33
C LEU A 109 -10.33 7.42 -7.97
N GLY A 110 -11.20 6.76 -7.20
CA GLY A 110 -11.03 5.33 -6.88
C GLY A 110 -10.99 4.45 -8.12
N ILE A 111 -11.93 4.65 -9.07
CA ILE A 111 -11.99 3.88 -10.32
C ILE A 111 -10.72 4.08 -11.16
N SER A 112 -10.20 5.30 -11.25
CA SER A 112 -9.06 5.64 -12.09
C SER A 112 -7.69 5.37 -11.45
N ALA A 113 -7.64 4.94 -10.18
CA ALA A 113 -6.39 4.80 -9.42
C ALA A 113 -5.36 3.90 -10.15
N PRO A 114 -4.19 4.42 -10.60
CA PRO A 114 -3.22 3.62 -11.33
C PRO A 114 -2.60 2.56 -10.40
N PRO A 115 -2.46 1.29 -10.79
CA PRO A 115 -1.95 0.23 -9.91
C PRO A 115 -0.43 0.30 -9.75
N ILE A 116 0.11 1.43 -9.27
CA ILE A 116 1.56 1.70 -9.12
C ILE A 116 2.21 0.62 -8.25
N ASN A 117 1.69 0.40 -7.04
CA ASN A 117 2.27 -0.57 -6.10
C ASN A 117 2.29 -1.98 -6.68
N LEU A 118 1.23 -2.35 -7.39
CA LEU A 118 1.09 -3.66 -8.01
C LEU A 118 1.99 -3.82 -9.24
N SER A 119 2.26 -2.72 -9.95
CA SER A 119 3.13 -2.70 -11.13
C SER A 119 4.61 -2.80 -10.77
N VAL A 120 5.04 -2.23 -9.65
CA VAL A 120 6.45 -2.26 -9.21
C VAL A 120 6.91 -3.69 -8.87
N ARG A 121 6.04 -4.51 -8.29
CA ARG A 121 6.42 -5.86 -7.84
C ARG A 121 6.91 -6.80 -8.94
N PRO A 122 6.24 -6.94 -10.09
CA PRO A 122 6.77 -7.73 -11.19
C PRO A 122 8.10 -7.20 -11.75
N LEU A 123 8.34 -5.88 -11.64
CA LEU A 123 9.57 -5.29 -12.13
C LEU A 123 10.80 -5.67 -11.29
N TRP A 124 10.64 -5.96 -10.01
CA TRP A 124 11.74 -6.46 -9.19
C TRP A 124 12.35 -7.76 -9.73
N LYS A 125 11.54 -8.62 -10.36
CA LYS A 125 12.05 -9.85 -10.99
C LYS A 125 12.99 -9.60 -12.17
N ILE A 126 12.83 -8.45 -12.82
CA ILE A 126 13.69 -8.04 -13.96
C ILE A 126 14.86 -7.20 -13.43
N ALA A 127 14.64 -6.45 -12.33
CA ALA A 127 15.64 -5.55 -11.79
C ALA A 127 16.78 -6.27 -11.07
N VAL A 128 16.52 -7.45 -10.48
CA VAL A 128 17.49 -8.18 -9.64
C VAL A 128 17.46 -9.68 -9.93
N ASP A 129 18.57 -10.37 -9.60
CA ASP A 129 18.65 -11.82 -9.68
C ASP A 129 17.69 -12.50 -8.70
N LYS A 130 17.23 -13.72 -9.02
CA LYS A 130 16.36 -14.53 -8.17
C LYS A 130 16.90 -14.64 -6.73
N SER A 131 18.22 -14.71 -6.59
CA SER A 131 18.88 -14.81 -5.29
C SER A 131 18.70 -13.56 -4.42
N LYS A 132 18.41 -12.39 -4.98
CA LYS A 132 18.23 -11.11 -4.27
C LYS A 132 16.77 -10.69 -4.15
N LEU A 133 15.82 -11.48 -4.67
CA LEU A 133 14.43 -11.08 -4.79
C LEU A 133 13.74 -10.85 -3.43
N ARG A 134 14.02 -11.70 -2.43
CA ARG A 134 13.49 -11.50 -1.06
C ARG A 134 14.00 -10.19 -0.44
N THR A 135 15.28 -9.88 -0.61
CA THR A 135 15.86 -8.61 -0.16
C THR A 135 15.22 -7.42 -0.88
N ALA A 136 14.93 -7.57 -2.19
CA ALA A 136 14.24 -6.55 -2.97
C ALA A 136 12.80 -6.31 -2.49
N TYR A 137 12.06 -7.38 -2.20
CA TYR A 137 10.71 -7.27 -1.63
C TYR A 137 10.72 -6.67 -0.21
N ALA A 138 11.75 -6.96 0.57
CA ALA A 138 11.92 -6.34 1.89
C ALA A 138 12.11 -4.81 1.77
N ILE A 139 12.97 -4.34 0.85
CA ILE A 139 13.13 -2.91 0.57
C ILE A 139 11.82 -2.31 0.08
N ASP A 140 11.15 -2.97 -0.86
CA ASP A 140 9.89 -2.51 -1.45
C ASP A 140 8.80 -2.31 -0.38
N THR A 141 8.65 -3.30 0.51
CA THR A 141 7.71 -3.23 1.64
C THR A 141 8.08 -2.10 2.60
N SER A 142 9.37 -1.95 2.92
CA SER A 142 9.83 -0.88 3.83
C SER A 142 9.60 0.52 3.22
N VAL A 143 9.83 0.69 1.92
CA VAL A 143 9.50 1.94 1.21
C VAL A 143 8.00 2.23 1.26
N MET A 144 7.15 1.21 1.05
CA MET A 144 5.69 1.37 1.18
C MET A 144 5.28 1.78 2.60
N SER A 145 5.82 1.11 3.62
CA SER A 145 5.53 1.46 5.03
C SER A 145 5.99 2.89 5.35
N THR A 146 7.14 3.31 4.82
CA THR A 146 7.65 4.68 4.99
C THR A 146 6.68 5.71 4.39
N THR A 147 6.14 5.46 3.19
CA THR A 147 5.15 6.37 2.59
C THR A 147 3.83 6.39 3.36
N GLY A 148 3.45 5.28 4.01
CA GLY A 148 2.30 5.19 4.91
C GLY A 148 2.48 6.01 6.21
N ILE A 149 3.72 6.25 6.64
CA ILE A 149 4.02 7.10 7.82
C ILE A 149 4.06 8.57 7.40
N PHE A 150 4.86 8.91 6.39
CA PHE A 150 5.08 10.30 5.99
C PHE A 150 3.88 10.91 5.24
N GLY A 151 3.13 10.10 4.49
CA GLY A 151 1.97 10.59 3.74
C GLY A 151 0.92 11.30 4.62
N PRO A 152 0.40 10.67 5.68
CA PRO A 152 -0.53 11.30 6.61
C PRO A 152 0.03 12.56 7.27
N ILE A 153 1.32 12.56 7.63
CA ILE A 153 1.99 13.73 8.23
C ILE A 153 1.98 14.91 7.24
N ILE A 154 2.38 14.66 6.00
CA ILE A 154 2.41 15.68 4.95
C ILE A 154 1.00 16.19 4.65
N ALA A 155 0.02 15.28 4.50
CA ALA A 155 -1.37 15.65 4.24
C ALA A 155 -1.92 16.57 5.33
N THR A 156 -1.75 16.16 6.59
CA THR A 156 -2.25 16.92 7.74
C THR A 156 -1.56 18.29 7.85
N TRP A 157 -0.23 18.29 7.75
CA TRP A 157 0.53 19.52 7.87
C TRP A 157 0.14 20.55 6.80
N ILE A 158 0.06 20.12 5.53
CA ILE A 158 -0.30 21.04 4.42
C ILE A 158 -1.76 21.49 4.56
N SER A 159 -2.68 20.56 4.81
CA SER A 159 -4.11 20.86 4.86
C SER A 159 -4.50 21.79 6.03
N LEU A 160 -3.76 21.71 7.15
CA LEU A 160 -4.02 22.56 8.31
C LEU A 160 -3.22 23.86 8.30
N THR A 161 -2.04 23.90 7.65
CA THR A 161 -1.20 25.11 7.63
C THR A 161 -1.57 26.04 6.48
N TRP A 162 -1.93 25.48 5.33
CA TRP A 162 -2.29 26.21 4.12
C TRP A 162 -3.73 25.92 3.70
N ASP A 163 -3.96 24.81 2.97
CA ASP A 163 -5.27 24.40 2.51
C ASP A 163 -5.25 22.94 2.05
N ALA A 164 -6.41 22.24 2.16
CA ALA A 164 -6.56 20.90 1.62
C ALA A 164 -6.46 20.86 0.08
N GLU A 165 -6.78 21.95 -0.60
CA GLU A 165 -6.59 22.09 -2.05
C GLU A 165 -5.14 21.93 -2.45
N ILE A 166 -4.23 22.64 -1.77
CA ILE A 166 -2.78 22.56 -2.00
C ILE A 166 -2.27 21.13 -1.75
N SER A 167 -2.78 20.47 -0.73
CA SER A 167 -2.44 19.08 -0.43
C SER A 167 -2.83 18.13 -1.58
N LEU A 168 -4.04 18.31 -2.16
CA LEU A 168 -4.50 17.53 -3.31
C LEU A 168 -3.70 17.85 -4.59
N GLN A 169 -3.36 19.10 -4.82
CA GLN A 169 -2.52 19.51 -5.94
C GLN A 169 -1.11 18.93 -5.83
N LEU A 170 -0.54 18.89 -4.62
CA LEU A 170 0.72 18.18 -4.38
C LEU A 170 0.59 16.69 -4.67
N CYS A 171 -0.50 16.03 -4.24
CA CYS A 171 -0.76 14.63 -4.56
C CYS A 171 -0.81 14.41 -6.08
N ALA A 172 -1.46 15.32 -6.83
CA ALA A 172 -1.51 15.26 -8.28
C ALA A 172 -0.12 15.37 -8.92
N ALA A 173 0.70 16.31 -8.47
CA ALA A 173 2.06 16.52 -8.96
C ALA A 173 2.97 15.31 -8.64
N LEU A 174 2.90 14.77 -7.43
CA LEU A 174 3.64 13.58 -7.00
C LEU A 174 3.21 12.33 -7.79
N MET A 175 1.91 12.14 -8.01
CA MET A 175 1.38 11.03 -8.80
C MET A 175 1.81 11.15 -10.26
N LEU A 176 1.67 12.33 -10.85
CA LEU A 176 2.03 12.56 -12.25
C LEU A 176 3.53 12.34 -12.47
N SER A 177 4.37 12.97 -11.65
CA SER A 177 5.82 12.86 -11.77
C SER A 177 6.31 11.42 -11.55
N GLY A 178 5.94 10.78 -10.43
CA GLY A 178 6.36 9.43 -10.11
C GLY A 178 5.77 8.37 -11.04
N GLY A 179 4.47 8.47 -11.33
CA GLY A 179 3.79 7.51 -12.20
C GLY A 179 4.29 7.58 -13.66
N LEU A 180 4.54 8.77 -14.20
CA LEU A 180 5.13 8.92 -15.52
C LEU A 180 6.60 8.49 -15.51
N ALA A 181 7.40 8.87 -14.50
CA ALA A 181 8.79 8.41 -14.39
C ALA A 181 8.86 6.87 -14.39
N LEU A 182 7.97 6.19 -13.65
CA LEU A 182 7.87 4.73 -13.68
C LEU A 182 7.49 4.22 -15.08
N SER A 183 6.46 4.79 -15.73
CA SER A 183 5.98 4.34 -17.04
C SER A 183 6.99 4.55 -18.18
N PHE A 184 7.85 5.58 -18.05
CA PHE A 184 8.95 5.85 -18.98
C PHE A 184 10.24 5.12 -18.62
N SER A 185 10.34 4.48 -17.45
CA SER A 185 11.51 3.71 -17.06
C SER A 185 11.81 2.59 -18.05
N LYS A 186 13.08 2.24 -18.19
CA LYS A 186 13.52 1.13 -19.07
C LYS A 186 12.88 -0.19 -18.63
N LEU A 187 12.76 -0.41 -17.32
CA LEU A 187 12.16 -1.61 -16.73
C LEU A 187 10.67 -1.77 -17.11
N SER A 188 9.87 -0.70 -16.93
CA SER A 188 8.46 -0.72 -17.29
C SER A 188 8.23 -0.89 -18.81
N ARG A 189 9.10 -0.29 -19.65
CA ARG A 189 9.01 -0.44 -21.10
C ARG A 189 9.42 -1.83 -21.60
N GLN A 190 10.35 -2.47 -20.93
CA GLN A 190 10.84 -3.83 -21.27
C GLN A 190 9.99 -4.93 -20.66
N TRP A 191 9.16 -4.60 -19.66
CA TRP A 191 8.27 -5.58 -19.08
C TRP A 191 7.23 -6.02 -20.10
N GLN A 192 7.19 -7.33 -20.33
CA GLN A 192 6.23 -7.94 -21.24
C GLN A 192 5.24 -8.78 -20.44
N PRO A 193 3.96 -8.73 -20.80
CA PRO A 193 2.96 -9.63 -20.24
C PRO A 193 3.40 -11.08 -20.39
N GLU A 194 3.27 -11.84 -19.31
CA GLU A 194 3.45 -13.30 -19.40
C GLU A 194 2.35 -13.90 -20.27
N LYS A 195 2.67 -14.87 -21.10
CA LYS A 195 1.65 -15.61 -21.84
C LYS A 195 0.68 -16.26 -20.87
N LYS A 196 -0.60 -15.93 -21.02
CA LYS A 196 -1.66 -16.52 -20.20
C LYS A 196 -1.77 -18.00 -20.52
N ASP A 197 -1.85 -18.83 -19.50
CA ASP A 197 -2.16 -20.23 -19.68
C ASP A 197 -3.66 -20.36 -19.93
N GLU A 198 -4.03 -20.71 -21.17
CA GLU A 198 -5.45 -20.85 -21.58
C GLU A 198 -6.18 -21.96 -20.81
N LYS A 199 -5.43 -22.92 -20.24
CA LYS A 199 -5.98 -24.01 -19.43
C LYS A 199 -6.03 -23.68 -17.94
N ALA A 200 -5.48 -22.54 -17.53
CA ALA A 200 -5.51 -22.14 -16.13
C ALA A 200 -6.94 -21.83 -15.67
N LEU A 201 -7.29 -22.33 -14.50
CA LEU A 201 -8.56 -21.99 -13.87
C LEU A 201 -8.65 -20.47 -13.65
N PRO A 202 -9.83 -19.86 -13.77
CA PRO A 202 -10.05 -18.49 -13.36
C PRO A 202 -9.64 -18.29 -11.90
N MET A 203 -9.03 -17.14 -11.58
CA MET A 203 -8.45 -16.85 -10.25
C MET A 203 -9.45 -17.10 -9.12
N TYR A 204 -10.72 -16.70 -9.32
CA TYR A 204 -11.79 -16.89 -8.34
C TYR A 204 -12.15 -18.36 -8.08
N ARG A 205 -11.68 -19.32 -8.90
CA ARG A 205 -11.84 -20.77 -8.69
C ARG A 205 -10.62 -21.43 -8.06
N ILE A 206 -9.51 -20.71 -7.91
CA ILE A 206 -8.29 -21.26 -7.33
C ILE A 206 -8.39 -21.15 -5.80
N ARG A 207 -8.58 -22.29 -5.14
CA ARG A 207 -8.79 -22.37 -3.69
C ARG A 207 -7.68 -21.70 -2.88
N ALA A 208 -6.43 -21.81 -3.31
CA ALA A 208 -5.30 -21.16 -2.64
C ALA A 208 -5.41 -19.62 -2.67
N LEU A 209 -5.87 -19.03 -3.80
CA LEU A 209 -6.10 -17.59 -3.92
C LEU A 209 -7.33 -17.15 -3.12
N GLN A 210 -8.39 -17.96 -3.11
CA GLN A 210 -9.56 -17.67 -2.26
C GLN A 210 -9.19 -17.63 -0.77
N LEU A 211 -8.39 -18.61 -0.30
CA LEU A 211 -7.93 -18.65 1.08
C LEU A 211 -7.01 -17.46 1.40
N LEU A 212 -6.12 -17.08 0.49
CA LEU A 212 -5.25 -15.93 0.68
C LEU A 212 -6.02 -14.60 0.65
N ALA A 213 -7.06 -14.49 -0.18
CA ALA A 213 -7.94 -13.32 -0.19
C ALA A 213 -8.77 -13.22 1.11
N LEU A 214 -9.29 -14.36 1.59
CA LEU A 214 -10.00 -14.42 2.87
C LEU A 214 -9.08 -14.04 4.04
N GLU A 215 -7.86 -14.55 4.04
CA GLU A 215 -6.84 -14.17 5.03
C GLU A 215 -6.54 -12.68 4.96
N GLY A 216 -6.33 -12.12 3.75
CA GLY A 216 -6.12 -10.69 3.54
C GLY A 216 -7.28 -9.84 4.08
N ALA A 217 -8.53 -10.29 3.94
CA ALA A 217 -9.70 -9.62 4.51
C ALA A 217 -9.66 -9.62 6.05
N PHE A 218 -9.34 -10.75 6.69
CA PHE A 218 -9.19 -10.82 8.14
C PHE A 218 -8.02 -9.96 8.64
N LEU A 219 -6.92 -9.95 7.90
CA LEU A 219 -5.77 -9.10 8.20
C LEU A 219 -6.15 -7.61 8.12
N GLY A 220 -6.89 -7.24 7.07
CA GLY A 220 -7.40 -5.87 6.91
C GLY A 220 -8.32 -5.44 8.04
N ILE A 221 -9.22 -6.33 8.49
CA ILE A 221 -10.06 -6.09 9.68
C ILE A 221 -9.19 -5.91 10.92
N GLY A 222 -8.17 -6.76 11.11
CA GLY A 222 -7.26 -6.68 12.26
C GLY A 222 -6.47 -5.35 12.31
N TRP A 223 -5.90 -4.93 11.19
CA TRP A 223 -5.21 -3.65 11.10
C TRP A 223 -6.17 -2.47 11.27
N GLY A 224 -7.35 -2.50 10.64
CA GLY A 224 -8.37 -1.47 10.83
C GLY A 224 -8.83 -1.36 12.27
N ALA A 225 -9.03 -2.49 12.96
CA ALA A 225 -9.36 -2.50 14.38
C ALA A 225 -8.23 -1.93 15.25
N PHE A 226 -6.96 -2.19 14.91
CA PHE A 226 -5.80 -1.62 15.59
C PHE A 226 -5.73 -0.10 15.37
N ASP A 227 -5.88 0.36 14.14
CA ASP A 227 -5.78 1.78 13.77
C ASP A 227 -6.91 2.62 14.39
N ILE A 228 -8.10 2.05 14.60
CA ILE A 228 -9.24 2.72 15.25
C ILE A 228 -9.20 2.50 16.77
N GLY A 229 -8.85 1.31 17.22
CA GLY A 229 -8.88 0.94 18.63
C GLY A 229 -7.87 1.72 19.48
N ILE A 230 -6.66 1.97 18.95
CA ILE A 230 -5.64 2.74 19.67
C ILE A 230 -6.12 4.18 19.96
N PRO A 231 -6.58 4.99 18.97
CA PRO A 231 -7.14 6.30 19.24
C PRO A 231 -8.33 6.27 20.22
N ALA A 232 -9.25 5.32 20.06
CA ALA A 232 -10.42 5.20 20.93
C ALA A 232 -10.00 4.95 22.39
N PHE A 233 -9.08 4.02 22.60
CA PHE A 233 -8.62 3.67 23.94
C PHE A 233 -7.82 4.80 24.60
N THR A 234 -6.91 5.45 23.86
CA THR A 234 -6.17 6.61 24.38
C THR A 234 -7.10 7.78 24.73
N THR A 235 -8.23 7.93 24.04
CA THR A 235 -9.24 8.93 24.33
C THR A 235 -10.02 8.58 25.61
N GLN A 236 -10.41 7.32 25.77
CA GLN A 236 -11.06 6.84 27.01
C GLN A 236 -10.20 7.06 28.24
N GLU A 237 -8.90 6.83 28.12
CA GLU A 237 -7.94 6.99 29.23
C GLU A 237 -7.42 8.43 29.38
N ASN A 238 -7.94 9.39 28.60
CA ASN A 238 -7.54 10.82 28.61
C ASN A 238 -6.04 11.07 28.30
N VAL A 239 -5.45 10.24 27.43
CA VAL A 239 -4.03 10.31 27.03
C VAL A 239 -3.87 10.36 25.51
N GLN A 240 -4.72 11.10 24.80
CA GLN A 240 -4.78 11.18 23.34
C GLN A 240 -3.43 11.50 22.68
N SER A 241 -2.58 12.27 23.37
CA SER A 241 -1.24 12.60 22.89
C SER A 241 -0.34 11.38 22.63
N ARG A 242 -0.62 10.25 23.28
CA ARG A 242 0.12 8.99 23.09
C ARG A 242 -0.28 8.22 21.84
N THR A 243 -1.45 8.50 21.25
CA THR A 243 -1.93 7.83 20.03
C THR A 243 -0.89 7.85 18.92
N ALA A 244 -0.40 9.04 18.56
CA ALA A 244 0.58 9.21 17.50
C ALA A 244 1.89 8.47 17.79
N ILE A 245 2.31 8.42 19.05
CA ILE A 245 3.52 7.73 19.46
C ILE A 245 3.35 6.21 19.30
N ILE A 246 2.23 5.64 19.78
CA ILE A 246 1.96 4.21 19.70
C ILE A 246 1.87 3.74 18.24
N LEU A 247 1.08 4.45 17.41
CA LEU A 247 0.95 4.12 15.98
C LEU A 247 2.26 4.37 15.22
N GLY A 248 2.99 5.43 15.56
CA GLY A 248 4.30 5.72 15.00
C GLY A 248 5.33 4.63 15.29
N ILE A 249 5.35 4.10 16.52
CA ILE A 249 6.21 2.98 16.93
C ILE A 249 5.82 1.72 16.14
N ALA A 250 4.52 1.39 16.03
CA ALA A 250 4.07 0.25 15.24
C ALA A 250 4.53 0.37 13.77
N GLY A 251 4.35 1.55 13.16
CA GLY A 251 4.80 1.82 11.79
C GLY A 251 6.31 1.72 11.62
N LEU A 252 7.09 2.29 12.55
CA LEU A 252 8.55 2.22 12.53
C LEU A 252 9.05 0.77 12.63
N PHE A 253 8.51 0.00 13.56
CA PHE A 253 8.87 -1.41 13.71
C PHE A 253 8.38 -2.28 12.55
N ASN A 254 7.30 -1.91 11.86
CA ASN A 254 6.88 -2.56 10.62
C ASN A 254 7.95 -2.41 9.52
N VAL A 255 8.56 -1.22 9.39
CA VAL A 255 9.71 -1.02 8.48
C VAL A 255 10.88 -1.93 8.87
N PHE A 256 11.26 -1.97 10.16
CA PHE A 256 12.34 -2.85 10.63
C PHE A 256 12.03 -4.33 10.40
N GLY A 257 10.80 -4.75 10.65
CA GLY A 257 10.35 -6.12 10.39
C GLY A 257 10.45 -6.49 8.90
N GLY A 258 10.02 -5.60 8.02
CA GLY A 258 10.17 -5.77 6.57
C GLY A 258 11.63 -5.94 6.15
N LEU A 259 12.52 -5.08 6.66
CA LEU A 259 13.96 -5.19 6.42
C LEU A 259 14.53 -6.49 6.99
N PHE A 260 14.14 -6.87 8.21
CA PHE A 260 14.60 -8.12 8.82
C PHE A 260 14.19 -9.34 7.99
N ALA A 261 12.98 -9.35 7.42
CA ALA A 261 12.51 -10.45 6.58
C ALA A 261 13.46 -10.75 5.40
N GLY A 262 14.06 -9.71 4.82
CA GLY A 262 15.03 -9.86 3.73
C GLY A 262 16.34 -10.55 4.16
N THR A 263 16.63 -10.66 5.46
CA THR A 263 17.79 -11.38 5.99
C THR A 263 17.51 -12.85 6.30
N ILE A 264 16.23 -13.23 6.36
CA ILE A 264 15.82 -14.60 6.68
C ILE A 264 16.31 -15.56 5.59
N SER A 265 16.80 -16.72 6.03
CA SER A 265 17.35 -17.73 5.13
C SER A 265 16.37 -18.16 4.05
N LYS A 266 16.81 -18.19 2.83
CA LYS A 266 16.04 -18.66 1.64
C LYS A 266 15.70 -20.15 1.66
N ARG A 267 16.30 -20.92 2.57
CA ARG A 267 15.94 -22.33 2.82
C ARG A 267 14.54 -22.46 3.42
N ILE A 268 14.03 -21.39 4.05
CA ILE A 268 12.67 -21.36 4.56
C ILE A 268 11.73 -21.08 3.38
N SER A 269 10.83 -22.03 3.10
CA SER A 269 9.83 -21.83 2.05
C SER A 269 8.89 -20.66 2.37
N PRO A 270 8.41 -19.89 1.38
CA PRO A 270 7.52 -18.76 1.60
C PRO A 270 6.28 -19.10 2.45
N ILE A 271 5.64 -20.22 2.16
CA ILE A 271 4.44 -20.68 2.89
C ILE A 271 4.76 -20.99 4.35
N LYS A 272 5.86 -21.71 4.64
CA LYS A 272 6.25 -22.00 6.04
C LYS A 272 6.61 -20.72 6.80
N GLY A 273 7.32 -19.80 6.14
CA GLY A 273 7.64 -18.48 6.70
C GLY A 273 6.37 -17.70 7.02
N PHE A 274 5.44 -17.62 6.06
CA PHE A 274 4.16 -16.95 6.20
C PHE A 274 3.33 -17.50 7.36
N ILE A 275 3.07 -18.82 7.40
CA ILE A 275 2.26 -19.45 8.46
C ILE A 275 2.90 -19.23 9.84
N ARG A 276 4.23 -19.38 9.96
CA ARG A 276 4.92 -19.18 11.23
C ARG A 276 4.80 -17.74 11.72
N THR A 277 5.05 -16.79 10.84
CA THR A 277 5.02 -15.35 11.17
C THR A 277 3.60 -14.92 11.51
N TYR A 278 2.60 -15.41 10.76
CA TYR A 278 1.19 -15.13 11.01
C TYR A 278 0.74 -15.62 12.39
N ARG A 279 1.13 -16.83 12.79
CA ARG A 279 0.84 -17.36 14.13
C ARG A 279 1.45 -16.49 15.24
N PHE A 280 2.71 -16.09 15.09
CA PHE A 280 3.35 -15.20 16.06
C PHE A 280 2.69 -13.82 16.09
N TRP A 281 2.30 -13.29 14.94
CA TRP A 281 1.59 -12.02 14.85
C TRP A 281 0.24 -12.08 15.55
N MET A 282 -0.56 -13.11 15.32
CA MET A 282 -1.83 -13.35 16.03
C MET A 282 -1.64 -13.44 17.55
N LEU A 283 -0.64 -14.19 17.99
CA LEU A 283 -0.33 -14.33 19.42
C LEU A 283 0.12 -12.99 20.04
N SER A 284 0.83 -12.17 19.29
CA SER A 284 1.27 -10.83 19.76
C SER A 284 0.12 -9.83 19.93
N CYS A 285 -1.04 -10.10 19.36
CA CYS A 285 -2.23 -9.26 19.56
C CYS A 285 -2.95 -9.55 20.89
N LEU A 286 -2.79 -10.76 21.47
CA LEU A 286 -3.49 -11.14 22.69
C LEU A 286 -3.19 -10.21 23.89
N PRO A 287 -1.93 -9.79 24.14
CA PRO A 287 -1.62 -8.89 25.26
C PRO A 287 -2.26 -7.50 25.14
N LEU A 288 -2.75 -7.07 23.96
CA LEU A 288 -3.43 -5.79 23.82
C LEU A 288 -4.66 -5.65 24.74
N ALA A 289 -5.29 -6.77 25.11
CA ALA A 289 -6.43 -6.78 26.02
C ALA A 289 -6.06 -6.45 27.47
N PHE A 290 -4.76 -6.47 27.82
CA PHE A 290 -4.28 -6.36 29.20
C PHE A 290 -3.30 -5.20 29.42
N VAL A 291 -3.01 -4.42 28.40
CA VAL A 291 -2.06 -3.31 28.48
C VAL A 291 -2.76 -1.95 28.48
N TYR A 292 -2.15 -0.99 29.17
CA TYR A 292 -2.58 0.40 29.17
C TYR A 292 -1.91 1.19 28.01
N PRO A 293 -2.45 2.36 27.61
CA PRO A 293 -1.85 3.19 26.58
C PRO A 293 -0.62 3.97 27.10
N ASP A 294 0.35 3.21 27.57
CA ASP A 294 1.65 3.65 28.07
C ASP A 294 2.80 2.88 27.37
N TRP A 295 3.96 2.76 28.03
CA TRP A 295 5.10 2.00 27.49
C TRP A 295 4.76 0.53 27.20
N SER A 296 3.82 -0.07 27.95
CA SER A 296 3.43 -1.48 27.76
C SER A 296 2.73 -1.67 26.41
N MET A 297 1.80 -0.79 26.06
CA MET A 297 1.16 -0.80 24.75
C MET A 297 2.14 -0.44 23.62
N MET A 298 3.08 0.49 23.86
CA MET A 298 4.13 0.81 22.89
C MET A 298 5.00 -0.40 22.57
N ALA A 299 5.36 -1.21 23.58
CA ALA A 299 6.14 -2.44 23.38
C ALA A 299 5.37 -3.49 22.56
N ILE A 300 4.05 -3.68 22.85
CA ILE A 300 3.22 -4.61 22.07
C ILE A 300 2.98 -4.08 20.65
N ALA A 301 2.74 -2.79 20.48
CA ALA A 301 2.62 -2.16 19.17
C ALA A 301 3.90 -2.31 18.32
N ALA A 302 5.06 -2.18 18.93
CA ALA A 302 6.35 -2.45 18.28
C ALA A 302 6.45 -3.92 17.82
N LEU A 303 6.05 -4.87 18.65
CA LEU A 303 6.08 -6.29 18.31
C LEU A 303 5.09 -6.62 17.17
N ILE A 304 3.85 -6.12 17.25
CA ILE A 304 2.82 -6.29 16.22
C ILE A 304 3.32 -5.69 14.89
N GLY A 305 3.85 -4.48 14.92
CA GLY A 305 4.43 -3.83 13.74
C GLY A 305 5.57 -4.65 13.14
N PHE A 306 6.52 -5.07 13.95
CA PHE A 306 7.68 -5.85 13.50
C PHE A 306 7.28 -7.17 12.83
N LEU A 307 6.40 -7.93 13.46
CA LEU A 307 5.90 -9.19 12.91
C LEU A 307 5.06 -8.97 11.66
N GLY A 308 4.23 -7.90 11.62
CA GLY A 308 3.47 -7.50 10.45
C GLY A 308 4.34 -7.17 9.24
N GLY A 309 5.45 -6.47 9.46
CA GLY A 309 6.43 -6.19 8.40
C GLY A 309 7.07 -7.45 7.82
N ILE A 310 7.43 -8.42 8.67
CA ILE A 310 7.95 -9.72 8.21
C ILE A 310 6.87 -10.47 7.41
N GLN A 311 5.65 -10.53 7.94
CA GLN A 311 4.53 -11.23 7.32
C GLN A 311 4.24 -10.70 5.92
N MET A 312 4.27 -9.37 5.73
CA MET A 312 4.00 -8.75 4.45
C MET A 312 4.98 -9.20 3.36
N VAL A 313 6.26 -9.38 3.69
CA VAL A 313 7.25 -9.88 2.73
C VAL A 313 6.92 -11.32 2.31
N PHE A 314 6.60 -12.20 3.26
CA PHE A 314 6.21 -13.57 2.95
C PHE A 314 4.87 -13.65 2.21
N TYR A 315 3.89 -12.78 2.54
CA TYR A 315 2.62 -12.68 1.82
C TYR A 315 2.84 -12.45 0.32
N TRP A 316 3.75 -11.53 -0.03
CA TRP A 316 4.08 -11.27 -1.42
C TRP A 316 4.81 -12.44 -2.09
N GLU A 317 5.69 -13.12 -1.40
CA GLU A 317 6.35 -14.32 -1.93
C GLU A 317 5.35 -15.46 -2.18
N VAL A 318 4.39 -15.67 -1.26
CA VAL A 318 3.33 -16.67 -1.41
C VAL A 318 2.40 -16.30 -2.57
N SER A 319 1.94 -15.05 -2.63
CA SER A 319 1.09 -14.57 -3.73
C SER A 319 1.72 -14.83 -5.09
N GLU A 320 3.02 -14.58 -5.21
CA GLU A 320 3.78 -14.84 -6.43
C GLU A 320 3.90 -16.33 -6.77
N ALA A 321 4.02 -17.19 -5.74
CA ALA A 321 4.18 -18.63 -5.94
C ALA A 321 2.88 -19.33 -6.39
N ILE A 322 1.71 -18.81 -5.99
CA ILE A 322 0.41 -19.44 -6.25
C ILE A 322 -0.38 -18.82 -7.41
N ARG A 323 0.02 -17.64 -7.89
CA ARG A 323 -0.68 -16.98 -8.99
C ARG A 323 -0.59 -17.73 -10.31
N PRO A 324 -1.64 -17.72 -11.15
CA PRO A 324 -1.55 -18.21 -12.52
C PRO A 324 -0.58 -17.38 -13.36
N LYS A 325 0.04 -18.02 -14.35
CA LYS A 325 0.84 -17.31 -15.34
C LYS A 325 -0.02 -16.29 -16.10
N GLY A 326 0.53 -15.12 -16.37
CA GLY A 326 -0.17 -14.06 -17.10
C GLY A 326 -1.14 -13.22 -16.24
N THR A 327 -1.09 -13.33 -14.90
CA THR A 327 -1.96 -12.59 -13.98
C THR A 327 -1.17 -11.89 -12.87
N ALA A 328 0.03 -11.36 -13.20
CA ALA A 328 0.94 -10.83 -12.19
C ALA A 328 0.37 -9.63 -11.43
N VAL A 329 -0.20 -8.67 -12.14
CA VAL A 329 -0.78 -7.46 -11.54
C VAL A 329 -2.24 -7.69 -11.15
N GLN A 330 -2.97 -8.44 -11.94
CA GLN A 330 -4.37 -8.78 -11.67
C GLN A 330 -4.55 -9.53 -10.35
N THR A 331 -3.71 -10.55 -10.08
CA THR A 331 -3.77 -11.31 -8.82
C THR A 331 -3.51 -10.40 -7.61
N LEU A 332 -2.50 -9.54 -7.70
CA LEU A 332 -2.21 -8.59 -6.62
C LEU A 332 -3.38 -7.61 -6.39
N GLY A 333 -4.06 -7.19 -7.47
CA GLY A 333 -5.25 -6.35 -7.36
C GLY A 333 -6.48 -7.06 -6.77
N TRP A 334 -6.51 -8.38 -6.80
CA TRP A 334 -7.56 -9.19 -6.16
C TRP A 334 -7.29 -9.44 -4.67
N LEU A 335 -6.02 -9.44 -4.29
CA LEU A 335 -5.57 -9.76 -2.93
C LEU A 335 -5.35 -8.52 -2.05
N TRP A 336 -5.35 -7.33 -2.64
CA TRP A 336 -5.13 -6.05 -1.98
C TRP A 336 -6.41 -5.22 -1.96
#